data_253464e45a954c7a5c494675e9db355d
#
_entry.id   253464e45a954c7a5c494675e9db355d
#
_cell.length_a   1.000
_cell.length_b   1.000
_cell.length_c   1.000
_cell.angle_alpha   90.00
_cell.angle_beta   90.00
_cell.angle_gamma   90.00
#
_symmetry.space_group_name_H-M   'P 1'
#
loop_
_entity.id
_entity.type
_entity.pdbx_description
1 polymer ?
#
loop_
_entity_poly.entity_id
_entity_poly.type
_entity_poly.pdbx_seq_one_letter_code
_entity_poly.pdbx_strand_id
1 'polypeptide(L)'
;MSRDWKRGLLFAAVLAFVAALVFTGTNLLLGAAFAPVKTAVQGDATITRAGASPPGVGPETIADIVDRAGPAVVKIDTLVVSPDTRWDPFFNDPFFREFFGQQLLPRQRLEPGLGSGFIISEDGYILTNEHVIDQAREIKVTVKGFEQPFPARVVGADYDLDLAVLKIEAPQKLPVLKLGDSDRVRVGDWVIAIGNPYGLDHTVTVGVISATGRPVTVEGRRYKNLLQTDASINPGNSGGPLLNLQGEVVGINTAVNVKAQGIGFAIPTSTVKAVLNDLIQNGRIVRPWLGVQVGPVDEEVARRLGLPAAEGALVVGVVPGSPAQRAGIRQYDVFVEFNGRGIKTPDDLVNAIRETRVGETATAVIYRNGQRLQVSLAVNERPAAWRG
;
A
#
# COMPACT_ATOMS: atom_id res chain seq x y z
N MET A 1 35.22 80.16 -30.78
CA MET A 1 34.43 79.09 -30.08
C MET A 1 33.11 78.98 -30.81
N SER A 2 32.93 77.87 -31.45
CA SER A 2 31.74 77.60 -32.32
C SER A 2 30.45 77.49 -31.51
N ARG A 3 29.35 77.86 -32.13
CA ARG A 3 27.99 77.87 -31.53
C ARG A 3 27.54 76.46 -31.07
N ASP A 4 28.17 75.42 -31.58
CA ASP A 4 27.87 74.03 -31.28
C ASP A 4 28.48 73.55 -29.92
N TRP A 5 29.64 74.12 -29.50
CA TRP A 5 30.21 73.85 -28.21
C TRP A 5 29.33 74.33 -27.04
N LYS A 6 28.69 75.48 -27.19
CA LYS A 6 27.77 76.01 -26.15
C LYS A 6 26.51 75.15 -26.03
N ARG A 7 26.04 74.59 -27.17
CA ARG A 7 24.88 73.64 -27.16
C ARG A 7 25.26 72.34 -26.47
N GLY A 8 26.47 71.81 -26.73
CA GLY A 8 26.94 70.56 -26.09
C GLY A 8 27.12 70.73 -24.60
N LEU A 9 27.64 71.86 -24.11
CA LEU A 9 27.77 72.18 -22.69
C LEU A 9 26.41 72.32 -21.99
N LEU A 10 25.43 72.93 -22.67
CA LEU A 10 24.09 73.08 -22.14
C LEU A 10 23.37 71.71 -22.02
N PHE A 11 23.58 70.85 -23.00
CA PHE A 11 23.00 69.52 -22.99
C PHE A 11 23.63 68.62 -21.92
N ALA A 12 24.94 68.70 -21.69
CA ALA A 12 25.64 68.00 -20.64
C ALA A 12 25.21 68.48 -19.24
N ALA A 13 25.02 69.79 -19.08
CA ALA A 13 24.57 70.38 -17.79
C ALA A 13 23.12 69.95 -17.44
N VAL A 14 22.22 69.90 -18.48
CA VAL A 14 20.83 69.43 -18.27
C VAL A 14 20.80 67.96 -17.93
N LEU A 15 21.61 67.11 -18.61
CA LEU A 15 21.72 65.69 -18.27
C LEU A 15 22.25 65.44 -16.88
N ALA A 16 23.27 66.20 -16.43
CA ALA A 16 23.81 66.12 -15.09
C ALA A 16 22.77 66.54 -14.03
N PHE A 17 21.98 67.59 -14.34
CA PHE A 17 20.93 68.04 -13.40
C PHE A 17 19.76 67.06 -13.31
N VAL A 18 19.37 66.44 -14.40
CA VAL A 18 18.33 65.38 -14.41
C VAL A 18 18.83 64.13 -13.66
N ALA A 19 20.09 63.73 -13.86
CA ALA A 19 20.68 62.61 -13.14
C ALA A 19 20.77 62.89 -11.64
N ALA A 20 21.11 64.11 -11.21
CA ALA A 20 21.12 64.49 -9.80
C ALA A 20 19.74 64.53 -9.16
N LEU A 21 18.70 64.97 -9.91
CA LEU A 21 17.31 64.92 -9.46
C LEU A 21 16.76 63.50 -9.32
N VAL A 22 17.11 62.60 -10.22
CA VAL A 22 16.74 61.22 -10.16
C VAL A 22 17.46 60.52 -8.98
N PHE A 23 18.74 60.78 -8.77
CA PHE A 23 19.53 60.20 -7.67
C PHE A 23 19.07 60.67 -6.29
N THR A 24 18.73 61.95 -6.15
CA THR A 24 18.20 62.52 -4.90
C THR A 24 16.76 62.02 -4.64
N GLY A 25 15.92 61.93 -5.69
CA GLY A 25 14.55 61.39 -5.55
C GLY A 25 14.50 59.93 -5.13
N THR A 26 15.39 59.11 -5.73
CA THR A 26 15.47 57.67 -5.40
C THR A 26 16.02 57.43 -3.98
N ASN A 27 16.99 58.24 -3.50
CA ASN A 27 17.49 58.16 -2.13
C ASN A 27 16.46 58.62 -1.09
N LEU A 28 15.63 59.60 -1.43
CA LEU A 28 14.55 60.05 -0.54
C LEU A 28 13.44 59.00 -0.43
N LEU A 29 13.10 58.31 -1.53
CA LEU A 29 12.12 57.23 -1.55
C LEU A 29 12.66 55.96 -0.87
N LEU A 30 13.91 55.59 -1.06
CA LEU A 30 14.54 54.47 -0.37
C LEU A 30 14.74 54.74 1.14
N GLY A 31 15.08 55.95 1.51
CA GLY A 31 15.21 56.34 2.93
C GLY A 31 13.88 56.28 3.70
N ALA A 32 12.78 56.56 3.04
CA ALA A 32 11.43 56.44 3.63
C ALA A 32 10.97 54.99 3.75
N ALA A 33 11.46 54.10 2.86
CA ALA A 33 11.09 52.68 2.84
C ALA A 33 11.88 51.83 3.87
N PHE A 34 13.05 52.33 4.34
CA PHE A 34 13.92 51.62 5.29
C PHE A 34 14.09 52.39 6.61
N ALA A 35 13.08 53.16 7.06
CA ALA A 35 13.08 53.65 8.41
C ALA A 35 13.08 52.41 9.36
N PRO A 36 14.05 52.27 10.28
CA PRO A 36 14.03 51.15 11.21
C PRO A 36 12.78 51.26 12.08
N VAL A 37 11.86 50.34 11.92
CA VAL A 37 10.77 50.15 12.85
C VAL A 37 11.42 49.76 14.17
N LYS A 38 11.54 50.69 15.09
CA LYS A 38 11.87 50.41 16.48
C LYS A 38 10.68 49.66 17.06
N THR A 39 10.61 48.36 16.82
CA THR A 39 9.78 47.45 17.58
C THR A 39 10.37 47.38 18.99
N ALA A 40 9.75 48.05 19.92
CA ALA A 40 9.97 47.79 21.33
C ALA A 40 9.46 46.38 21.63
N VAL A 41 10.32 45.37 21.43
CA VAL A 41 10.14 44.05 22.00
C VAL A 41 10.76 44.11 23.38
N GLN A 42 10.05 44.72 24.32
CA GLN A 42 10.22 44.51 25.75
C GLN A 42 8.96 43.80 26.24
N GLY A 43 8.99 42.54 26.11
CA GLY A 43 8.16 41.58 26.76
C GLY A 43 8.95 40.29 26.71
N ASP A 44 9.24 39.70 27.86
CA ASP A 44 9.62 38.31 27.98
C ASP A 44 8.52 37.48 27.28
N ALA A 45 8.60 37.36 25.96
CA ALA A 45 7.91 36.35 25.24
C ALA A 45 8.61 35.04 25.60
N THR A 46 8.26 34.48 26.73
CA THR A 46 8.24 33.02 26.87
C THR A 46 7.54 32.57 25.62
N ILE A 47 8.30 32.05 24.62
CA ILE A 47 7.77 31.28 23.51
C ILE A 47 7.17 30.03 24.18
N THR A 48 5.95 30.19 24.68
CA THR A 48 5.11 29.03 24.95
C THR A 48 5.02 28.37 23.60
N ARG A 49 5.69 27.24 23.43
CA ARG A 49 5.46 26.30 22.32
C ARG A 49 3.99 25.96 22.39
N ALA A 50 3.14 26.78 21.82
CA ALA A 50 1.77 26.46 21.53
C ALA A 50 1.73 25.61 20.26
N GLY A 51 2.43 24.48 20.28
CA GLY A 51 2.03 23.34 19.54
C GLY A 51 0.84 22.78 20.29
N ALA A 52 -0.37 23.14 19.91
CA ALA A 52 -1.55 22.45 20.39
C ALA A 52 -1.41 20.99 19.97
N SER A 53 -0.91 20.16 20.88
CA SER A 53 -0.96 18.71 20.69
C SER A 53 -2.42 18.32 20.54
N PRO A 54 -2.77 17.49 19.57
CA PRO A 54 -4.13 17.00 19.45
C PRO A 54 -4.60 16.44 20.80
N PRO A 55 -5.88 16.54 21.17
CA PRO A 55 -6.39 16.03 22.42
C PRO A 55 -5.99 14.57 22.64
N GLY A 56 -5.30 14.25 23.72
CA GLY A 56 -4.83 12.91 24.06
C GLY A 56 -3.47 12.51 23.50
N VAL A 57 -2.79 13.37 22.72
CA VAL A 57 -1.44 13.14 22.21
C VAL A 57 -0.51 14.18 22.80
N GLY A 58 0.33 13.79 23.75
CA GLY A 58 1.40 14.64 24.27
C GLY A 58 2.55 14.81 23.25
N PRO A 59 3.41 15.81 23.41
CA PRO A 59 4.52 16.06 22.48
C PRO A 59 5.52 14.89 22.39
N GLU A 60 5.63 14.06 23.41
CA GLU A 60 6.52 12.90 23.45
C GLU A 60 5.81 11.57 23.05
N THR A 61 4.48 11.56 22.95
CA THR A 61 3.70 10.33 22.76
C THR A 61 4.13 9.53 21.52
N ILE A 62 4.37 10.20 20.38
CA ILE A 62 4.78 9.55 19.14
C ILE A 62 6.20 9.00 19.29
N ALA A 63 7.13 9.79 19.83
CA ALA A 63 8.51 9.36 20.05
C ALA A 63 8.57 8.13 20.98
N ASP A 64 7.85 8.16 22.10
CA ASP A 64 7.76 7.03 23.04
C ASP A 64 7.21 5.76 22.39
N ILE A 65 6.21 5.89 21.51
CA ILE A 65 5.67 4.73 20.77
C ILE A 65 6.72 4.17 19.81
N VAL A 66 7.42 5.06 19.08
CA VAL A 66 8.47 4.67 18.14
C VAL A 66 9.64 3.99 18.85
N ASP A 67 10.05 4.51 20.01
CA ASP A 67 11.14 3.91 20.81
C ASP A 67 10.79 2.50 21.30
N ARG A 68 9.54 2.28 21.69
CA ARG A 68 9.07 0.95 22.10
C ARG A 68 8.84 -0.02 20.95
N ALA A 69 8.27 0.48 19.83
CA ALA A 69 7.90 -0.35 18.69
C ALA A 69 9.06 -0.61 17.73
N GLY A 70 9.95 0.37 17.57
CA GLY A 70 11.05 0.36 16.62
C GLY A 70 11.92 -0.89 16.66
N PRO A 71 12.36 -1.37 17.83
CA PRO A 71 13.18 -2.58 17.89
C PRO A 71 12.55 -3.82 17.24
N ALA A 72 11.22 -3.89 17.13
CA ALA A 72 10.52 -4.97 16.47
C ALA A 72 10.28 -4.74 14.97
N VAL A 73 10.57 -3.53 14.44
CA VAL A 73 10.47 -3.22 13.02
C VAL A 73 11.80 -3.54 12.34
N VAL A 74 11.74 -4.37 11.32
CA VAL A 74 12.92 -4.93 10.67
C VAL A 74 13.06 -4.44 9.24
N LYS A 75 14.31 -4.43 8.74
CA LYS A 75 14.63 -4.29 7.33
C LYS A 75 14.62 -5.66 6.67
N ILE A 76 14.10 -5.74 5.46
CA ILE A 76 14.11 -6.93 4.63
C ILE A 76 14.87 -6.61 3.35
N ASP A 77 16.00 -7.29 3.16
CA ASP A 77 16.78 -7.27 1.93
C ASP A 77 16.47 -8.54 1.13
N THR A 78 16.20 -8.40 -0.15
CA THR A 78 15.95 -9.52 -1.05
C THR A 78 16.89 -9.50 -2.24
N LEU A 79 17.20 -10.67 -2.78
CA LEU A 79 17.91 -10.83 -4.05
C LEU A 79 16.97 -11.52 -5.02
N VAL A 80 16.51 -10.78 -6.03
CA VAL A 80 15.62 -11.28 -7.07
C VAL A 80 16.40 -11.58 -8.33
N VAL A 81 16.09 -12.69 -9.00
CA VAL A 81 16.63 -12.97 -10.33
C VAL A 81 15.72 -12.32 -11.35
N SER A 82 16.19 -11.22 -11.91
CA SER A 82 15.49 -10.59 -13.03
C SER A 82 15.66 -11.45 -14.28
N PRO A 83 14.58 -12.00 -14.89
CA PRO A 83 14.63 -12.41 -16.27
C PRO A 83 14.78 -11.15 -17.13
N ASP A 84 15.58 -11.23 -18.20
CA ASP A 84 15.98 -10.14 -19.11
C ASP A 84 14.76 -9.51 -19.85
N THR A 85 13.81 -8.96 -19.11
CA THR A 85 12.63 -8.26 -19.63
C THR A 85 12.47 -6.91 -18.96
N ARG A 86 12.61 -5.90 -19.76
CA ARG A 86 12.75 -4.44 -19.51
C ARG A 86 11.56 -3.74 -18.85
N TRP A 87 10.76 -4.38 -18.00
CA TRP A 87 9.56 -3.73 -17.46
C TRP A 87 9.22 -4.21 -16.05
N ASP A 88 9.88 -3.63 -15.06
CA ASP A 88 9.36 -3.59 -13.70
C ASP A 88 9.17 -2.11 -13.31
N PRO A 89 7.93 -1.64 -13.08
CA PRO A 89 7.63 -0.25 -12.73
C PRO A 89 8.30 0.19 -11.41
N PHE A 90 8.53 -0.74 -10.48
CA PHE A 90 9.13 -0.45 -9.19
C PHE A 90 10.61 -0.04 -9.29
N PHE A 91 11.36 -0.67 -10.20
CA PHE A 91 12.78 -0.35 -10.45
C PHE A 91 12.98 0.77 -11.49
N ASN A 92 11.91 1.23 -12.13
CA ASN A 92 11.93 2.40 -13.01
C ASN A 92 11.70 3.74 -12.30
N ASP A 93 11.48 3.73 -10.99
CA ASP A 93 11.41 4.96 -10.20
C ASP A 93 12.78 5.68 -10.25
N PRO A 94 12.84 6.96 -10.65
CA PRO A 94 14.07 7.74 -10.74
C PRO A 94 14.88 7.75 -9.43
N PHE A 95 14.21 7.75 -8.29
CA PHE A 95 14.82 7.73 -6.95
C PHE A 95 15.54 6.40 -6.68
N PHE A 96 14.97 5.25 -7.08
CA PHE A 96 15.59 3.95 -6.93
C PHE A 96 16.83 3.79 -7.83
N ARG A 97 16.78 4.32 -9.05
CA ARG A 97 17.89 4.26 -10.02
C ARG A 97 19.08 5.13 -9.61
N GLU A 98 18.84 6.29 -9.01
CA GLU A 98 19.88 7.21 -8.55
C GLU A 98 20.63 6.67 -7.34
N PHE A 99 19.94 5.92 -6.47
CA PHE A 99 20.52 5.38 -5.23
C PHE A 99 21.33 4.08 -5.43
N PHE A 100 20.92 3.20 -6.36
CA PHE A 100 21.53 1.89 -6.56
C PHE A 100 22.47 1.78 -7.78
N GLY A 101 22.70 2.84 -8.54
CA GLY A 101 23.76 2.97 -9.56
C GLY A 101 23.59 2.11 -10.82
N GLN A 102 23.92 2.70 -11.96
CA GLN A 102 24.00 2.02 -13.26
C GLN A 102 25.33 1.25 -13.40
N GLN A 103 25.29 -0.08 -13.38
CA GLN A 103 26.32 -0.89 -14.02
C GLN A 103 25.68 -1.92 -14.94
N LEU A 104 25.90 -1.71 -16.23
CA LEU A 104 25.42 -2.53 -17.33
C LEU A 104 26.39 -3.67 -17.63
N LEU A 105 26.00 -4.93 -17.43
CA LEU A 105 26.57 -6.09 -18.12
C LEU A 105 25.50 -7.22 -18.21
N PRO A 106 25.45 -7.99 -19.32
CA PRO A 106 24.45 -9.04 -19.52
C PRO A 106 24.89 -10.35 -18.85
N ARG A 107 24.40 -10.57 -17.65
CA ARG A 107 24.36 -11.88 -16.95
C ARG A 107 23.09 -11.86 -16.10
N GLN A 108 22.51 -13.03 -15.82
CA GLN A 108 21.38 -13.14 -14.88
C GLN A 108 21.61 -12.21 -13.68
N ARG A 109 20.95 -11.05 -13.69
CA ARG A 109 21.21 -10.02 -12.68
C ARG A 109 20.42 -10.38 -11.44
N LEU A 110 21.15 -10.54 -10.34
CA LEU A 110 20.55 -10.47 -9.01
C LEU A 110 20.29 -8.98 -8.74
N GLU A 111 19.03 -8.60 -8.70
CA GLU A 111 18.64 -7.22 -8.35
C GLU A 111 18.28 -7.18 -6.86
N PRO A 112 18.85 -6.22 -6.10
CA PRO A 112 18.50 -6.07 -4.70
C PRO A 112 17.10 -5.46 -4.58
N GLY A 113 16.22 -6.11 -3.81
CA GLY A 113 14.95 -5.56 -3.35
C GLY A 113 15.05 -5.12 -1.90
N LEU A 114 14.18 -4.22 -1.49
CA LEU A 114 14.18 -3.64 -0.15
C LEU A 114 12.74 -3.45 0.34
N GLY A 115 12.50 -3.80 1.59
CA GLY A 115 11.26 -3.52 2.29
C GLY A 115 11.42 -3.54 3.79
N SER A 116 10.30 -3.38 4.47
CA SER A 116 10.21 -3.50 5.91
C SER A 116 9.35 -4.69 6.31
N GLY A 117 9.45 -5.06 7.57
CA GLY A 117 8.58 -6.03 8.23
C GLY A 117 8.53 -5.74 9.72
N PHE A 118 7.80 -6.56 10.45
CA PHE A 118 7.79 -6.48 11.90
C PHE A 118 7.60 -7.86 12.53
N ILE A 119 8.22 -8.04 13.68
CA ILE A 119 8.26 -9.29 14.43
C ILE A 119 6.95 -9.43 15.22
N ILE A 120 6.29 -10.59 15.09
CA ILE A 120 5.03 -10.92 15.73
C ILE A 120 5.14 -12.01 16.80
N SER A 121 6.32 -12.63 16.93
CA SER A 121 6.57 -13.63 17.95
C SER A 121 8.04 -13.63 18.41
N GLU A 122 8.27 -13.94 19.68
CA GLU A 122 9.61 -13.96 20.28
C GLU A 122 10.57 -14.96 19.62
N ASP A 123 10.04 -15.99 18.98
CA ASP A 123 10.80 -17.02 18.25
C ASP A 123 11.09 -16.68 16.79
N GLY A 124 10.67 -15.48 16.29
CA GLY A 124 11.13 -14.90 15.04
C GLY A 124 10.20 -15.03 13.85
N TYR A 125 8.88 -15.12 14.04
CA TYR A 125 7.92 -14.90 12.96
C TYR A 125 7.80 -13.41 12.66
N ILE A 126 7.81 -13.08 11.36
CA ILE A 126 7.80 -11.69 10.84
C ILE A 126 6.68 -11.58 9.81
N LEU A 127 5.89 -10.51 9.91
CA LEU A 127 4.92 -10.12 8.88
C LEU A 127 5.53 -9.07 7.95
N THR A 128 5.21 -9.19 6.66
CA THR A 128 5.56 -8.22 5.61
C THR A 128 4.56 -8.34 4.45
N ASN A 129 4.77 -7.54 3.39
CA ASN A 129 4.03 -7.71 2.13
C ASN A 129 4.61 -8.84 1.27
N GLU A 130 3.74 -9.47 0.48
CA GLU A 130 4.17 -10.50 -0.47
C GLU A 130 5.03 -9.92 -1.58
N HIS A 131 4.71 -8.72 -2.09
CA HIS A 131 5.49 -8.06 -3.14
C HIS A 131 6.93 -7.72 -2.70
N VAL A 132 7.21 -7.59 -1.39
CA VAL A 132 8.58 -7.39 -0.87
C VAL A 132 9.46 -8.61 -1.10
N ILE A 133 8.85 -9.81 -1.13
CA ILE A 133 9.57 -11.08 -1.24
C ILE A 133 9.28 -11.83 -2.54
N ASP A 134 8.45 -11.28 -3.43
CA ASP A 134 8.09 -11.96 -4.68
C ASP A 134 9.35 -12.27 -5.49
N GLN A 135 9.46 -13.50 -5.97
CA GLN A 135 10.60 -14.05 -6.74
C GLN A 135 11.97 -13.95 -6.05
N ALA A 136 12.03 -13.64 -4.76
CA ALA A 136 13.28 -13.57 -4.03
C ALA A 136 13.94 -14.97 -3.90
N ARG A 137 15.21 -15.07 -4.28
CA ARG A 137 16.03 -16.28 -4.06
C ARG A 137 16.68 -16.30 -2.68
N GLU A 138 17.00 -15.13 -2.18
CA GLU A 138 17.61 -14.93 -0.87
C GLU A 138 16.88 -13.81 -0.15
N ILE A 139 16.58 -14.01 1.13
CA ILE A 139 15.95 -13.03 2.00
C ILE A 139 16.81 -12.89 3.24
N LYS A 140 17.21 -11.66 3.56
CA LYS A 140 17.94 -11.32 4.76
C LYS A 140 17.14 -10.30 5.58
N VAL A 141 17.10 -10.51 6.88
CA VAL A 141 16.41 -9.64 7.83
C VAL A 141 17.40 -9.01 8.77
N THR A 142 17.46 -7.68 8.79
CA THR A 142 18.22 -6.90 9.77
C THR A 142 17.33 -6.51 10.91
N VAL A 143 17.72 -6.92 12.12
CA VAL A 143 17.03 -6.63 13.38
C VAL A 143 17.88 -5.66 14.20
N LYS A 144 17.28 -4.60 14.73
CA LYS A 144 17.99 -3.63 15.58
C LYS A 144 18.59 -4.32 16.79
N GLY A 145 19.88 -4.02 17.07
CA GLY A 145 20.63 -4.62 18.18
C GLY A 145 21.41 -5.89 17.83
N PHE A 146 21.36 -6.34 16.57
CA PHE A 146 22.21 -7.42 16.06
C PHE A 146 23.13 -6.89 14.96
N GLU A 147 24.41 -7.30 15.00
CA GLU A 147 25.42 -6.85 14.04
C GLU A 147 25.25 -7.45 12.64
N GLN A 148 24.74 -8.68 12.58
CA GLN A 148 24.61 -9.42 11.32
C GLN A 148 23.14 -9.64 10.97
N PRO A 149 22.76 -9.51 9.69
CA PRO A 149 21.43 -9.85 9.24
C PRO A 149 21.20 -11.37 9.30
N PHE A 150 19.98 -11.75 9.63
CA PHE A 150 19.55 -13.13 9.69
C PHE A 150 19.07 -13.61 8.33
N PRO A 151 19.47 -14.81 7.87
CA PRO A 151 18.78 -15.46 6.77
C PRO A 151 17.33 -15.76 7.16
N ALA A 152 16.39 -15.43 6.29
CA ALA A 152 14.97 -15.66 6.52
C ALA A 152 14.43 -16.69 5.52
N ARG A 153 13.51 -17.53 6.00
CA ARG A 153 12.72 -18.41 5.15
C ARG A 153 11.29 -17.94 5.06
N VAL A 154 10.67 -18.10 3.88
CA VAL A 154 9.24 -17.88 3.71
C VAL A 154 8.50 -19.02 4.38
N VAL A 155 7.61 -18.71 5.31
CA VAL A 155 6.71 -19.67 5.97
C VAL A 155 5.45 -19.82 5.16
N GLY A 156 4.89 -18.70 4.69
CA GLY A 156 3.73 -18.68 3.83
C GLY A 156 3.54 -17.29 3.22
N ALA A 157 2.91 -17.27 2.04
CA ALA A 157 2.63 -16.04 1.33
C ALA A 157 1.32 -16.14 0.56
N ASP A 158 0.70 -14.99 0.34
CA ASP A 158 -0.52 -14.87 -0.44
C ASP A 158 -0.50 -13.62 -1.31
N TYR A 159 -0.50 -13.83 -2.62
CA TYR A 159 -0.48 -12.78 -3.62
C TYR A 159 -1.70 -11.86 -3.54
N ASP A 160 -2.93 -12.42 -3.43
CA ASP A 160 -4.15 -11.61 -3.48
C ASP A 160 -4.30 -10.65 -2.30
N LEU A 161 -3.83 -11.07 -1.11
CA LEU A 161 -3.86 -10.25 0.09
C LEU A 161 -2.59 -9.43 0.29
N ASP A 162 -1.56 -9.65 -0.54
CA ASP A 162 -0.25 -9.03 -0.41
C ASP A 162 0.38 -9.24 0.98
N LEU A 163 0.28 -10.47 1.49
CA LEU A 163 0.78 -10.85 2.81
C LEU A 163 1.84 -11.92 2.72
N ALA A 164 2.88 -11.81 3.52
CA ALA A 164 3.89 -12.84 3.71
C ALA A 164 4.28 -12.99 5.18
N VAL A 165 4.56 -14.22 5.57
CA VAL A 165 5.12 -14.59 6.86
C VAL A 165 6.51 -15.15 6.64
N LEU A 166 7.50 -14.52 7.28
CA LEU A 166 8.87 -14.98 7.29
C LEU A 166 9.22 -15.58 8.65
N LYS A 167 10.28 -16.38 8.70
CA LYS A 167 10.86 -16.92 9.93
C LYS A 167 12.37 -16.74 9.91
N ILE A 168 12.88 -16.16 11.00
CA ILE A 168 14.32 -16.11 11.31
C ILE A 168 14.61 -16.92 12.56
N GLU A 169 15.85 -17.38 12.69
CA GLU A 169 16.34 -18.06 13.88
C GLU A 169 17.32 -17.12 14.61
N ALA A 170 16.88 -16.55 15.72
CA ALA A 170 17.70 -15.66 16.55
C ALA A 170 18.21 -16.39 17.80
N PRO A 171 19.42 -16.06 18.32
CA PRO A 171 20.00 -16.70 19.49
C PRO A 171 19.32 -16.32 20.81
N GLN A 172 18.45 -15.30 20.79
CA GLN A 172 17.72 -14.80 21.95
C GLN A 172 16.31 -14.38 21.57
N LYS A 173 15.45 -14.18 22.57
CA LYS A 173 14.09 -13.66 22.36
C LYS A 173 14.09 -12.32 21.69
N LEU A 174 13.22 -12.17 20.71
CA LEU A 174 13.08 -10.95 19.90
C LEU A 174 11.98 -10.04 20.47
N PRO A 175 12.10 -8.72 20.27
CA PRO A 175 11.01 -7.79 20.54
C PRO A 175 9.82 -8.06 19.62
N VAL A 176 8.59 -7.89 20.11
CA VAL A 176 7.36 -8.27 19.41
C VAL A 176 6.39 -7.11 19.37
N LEU A 177 5.71 -6.91 18.24
CA LEU A 177 4.56 -6.03 18.12
C LEU A 177 3.27 -6.83 18.22
N LYS A 178 2.33 -6.29 18.98
CA LYS A 178 1.00 -6.87 19.16
C LYS A 178 0.08 -6.44 18.02
N LEU A 179 -0.63 -7.39 17.42
CA LEU A 179 -1.69 -7.11 16.46
C LEU A 179 -2.93 -6.56 17.19
N GLY A 180 -3.23 -5.30 16.95
CA GLY A 180 -4.43 -4.61 17.41
C GLY A 180 -5.69 -5.03 16.64
N ASP A 181 -6.79 -4.37 16.93
CA ASP A 181 -8.10 -4.62 16.30
C ASP A 181 -8.42 -3.53 15.29
N SER A 182 -8.25 -3.83 14.01
CA SER A 182 -8.52 -2.87 12.92
C SER A 182 -10.01 -2.64 12.67
N ASP A 183 -10.90 -3.52 13.15
CA ASP A 183 -12.34 -3.33 12.96
C ASP A 183 -12.91 -2.26 13.90
N ARG A 184 -12.13 -1.88 14.94
CA ARG A 184 -12.44 -0.78 15.85
C ARG A 184 -11.87 0.57 15.41
N VAL A 185 -11.07 0.60 14.35
CA VAL A 185 -10.46 1.82 13.82
C VAL A 185 -11.51 2.69 13.15
N ARG A 186 -11.48 3.99 13.43
CA ARG A 186 -12.42 4.98 12.88
C ARG A 186 -11.68 6.00 12.03
N VAL A 187 -12.37 6.58 11.10
CA VAL A 187 -11.89 7.76 10.36
C VAL A 187 -11.58 8.89 11.35
N GLY A 188 -10.38 9.46 11.22
CA GLY A 188 -9.85 10.48 12.13
C GLY A 188 -8.97 9.95 13.26
N ASP A 189 -8.90 8.62 13.49
CA ASP A 189 -7.98 8.06 14.48
C ASP A 189 -6.53 8.25 14.01
N TRP A 190 -5.65 8.67 14.92
CA TRP A 190 -4.23 8.86 14.65
C TRP A 190 -3.52 7.53 14.41
N VAL A 191 -2.63 7.55 13.43
CA VAL A 191 -1.79 6.40 13.09
C VAL A 191 -0.35 6.82 12.83
N ILE A 192 0.56 5.87 13.09
CA ILE A 192 2.01 6.01 12.94
C ILE A 192 2.47 4.90 12.02
N ALA A 193 2.97 5.25 10.83
CA ALA A 193 3.60 4.30 9.93
C ALA A 193 5.11 4.25 10.23
N ILE A 194 5.64 3.06 10.43
CA ILE A 194 7.06 2.85 10.68
C ILE A 194 7.63 1.92 9.60
N GLY A 195 8.80 2.28 9.07
CA GLY A 195 9.61 1.44 8.22
C GLY A 195 11.07 1.47 8.65
N ASN A 196 11.85 0.54 8.11
CA ASN A 196 13.29 0.47 8.36
C ASN A 196 14.05 0.25 7.04
N PRO A 197 13.98 1.19 6.09
CA PRO A 197 14.56 1.01 4.76
C PRO A 197 16.08 0.85 4.76
N TYR A 198 16.76 1.45 5.74
CA TYR A 198 18.24 1.47 5.76
C TYR A 198 18.85 0.55 6.82
N GLY A 199 18.04 -0.04 7.70
CA GLY A 199 18.51 -0.97 8.75
C GLY A 199 19.20 -0.29 9.94
N LEU A 200 19.35 1.02 9.92
CA LEU A 200 19.99 1.82 10.97
C LEU A 200 18.96 2.64 11.76
N ASP A 201 18.24 3.52 11.04
CA ASP A 201 17.24 4.41 11.62
C ASP A 201 15.86 4.14 11.00
N HIS A 202 14.83 4.21 11.83
CA HIS A 202 13.46 4.03 11.39
C HIS A 202 12.96 5.27 10.65
N THR A 203 12.29 5.08 9.53
CA THR A 203 11.47 6.11 8.91
C THR A 203 10.11 6.10 9.55
N VAL A 204 9.70 7.23 10.10
CA VAL A 204 8.42 7.40 10.81
C VAL A 204 7.61 8.48 10.10
N THR A 205 6.37 8.16 9.79
CA THR A 205 5.38 9.13 9.32
C THR A 205 4.12 9.03 10.14
N VAL A 206 3.43 10.15 10.32
CA VAL A 206 2.24 10.25 11.17
C VAL A 206 1.11 10.84 10.36
N GLY A 207 -0.07 10.37 10.59
CA GLY A 207 -1.28 10.85 9.95
C GLY A 207 -2.53 10.33 10.66
N VAL A 208 -3.65 10.33 9.96
CA VAL A 208 -4.91 9.80 10.46
C VAL A 208 -5.47 8.76 9.48
N ILE A 209 -6.39 7.95 9.94
CA ILE A 209 -7.21 7.12 9.06
C ILE A 209 -8.15 8.03 8.28
N SER A 210 -8.00 8.08 6.98
CA SER A 210 -8.80 8.90 6.07
C SER A 210 -10.06 8.18 5.59
N ALA A 211 -10.00 6.84 5.47
CA ALA A 211 -11.15 5.98 5.13
C ALA A 211 -10.87 4.52 5.50
N THR A 212 -11.93 3.73 5.63
CA THR A 212 -11.87 2.28 5.84
C THR A 212 -12.60 1.54 4.71
N GLY A 213 -12.29 0.27 4.48
CA GLY A 213 -12.98 -0.56 3.50
C GLY A 213 -12.75 -0.16 2.04
N ARG A 214 -11.63 0.48 1.72
CA ARG A 214 -11.36 0.95 0.35
C ARG A 214 -10.94 -0.19 -0.58
N PRO A 215 -11.72 -0.46 -1.64
CA PRO A 215 -11.24 -1.31 -2.72
C PRO A 215 -10.29 -0.50 -3.63
N VAL A 216 -9.12 -1.06 -3.92
CA VAL A 216 -8.11 -0.44 -4.79
C VAL A 216 -7.55 -1.49 -5.72
N THR A 217 -7.38 -1.16 -7.01
CA THR A 217 -6.69 -2.02 -7.97
C THR A 217 -5.41 -1.35 -8.42
N VAL A 218 -4.28 -2.03 -8.23
CA VAL A 218 -2.95 -1.54 -8.59
C VAL A 218 -2.16 -2.69 -9.23
N GLU A 219 -1.61 -2.46 -10.41
CA GLU A 219 -0.75 -3.41 -11.13
C GLU A 219 -1.36 -4.82 -11.28
N GLY A 220 -2.67 -4.87 -11.51
CA GLY A 220 -3.41 -6.13 -11.64
C GLY A 220 -3.79 -6.81 -10.32
N ARG A 221 -3.29 -6.32 -9.17
CA ARG A 221 -3.67 -6.79 -7.84
C ARG A 221 -4.89 -6.01 -7.33
N ARG A 222 -5.94 -6.70 -6.95
CA ARG A 222 -7.17 -6.10 -6.45
C ARG A 222 -7.27 -6.26 -4.94
N TYR A 223 -6.99 -5.18 -4.22
CA TYR A 223 -7.22 -5.09 -2.78
C TYR A 223 -8.70 -4.78 -2.53
N LYS A 224 -9.35 -5.55 -1.64
CA LYS A 224 -10.81 -5.42 -1.40
C LYS A 224 -11.15 -4.53 -0.21
N ASN A 225 -10.27 -4.47 0.79
CA ASN A 225 -10.54 -3.84 2.06
C ASN A 225 -9.25 -3.24 2.62
N LEU A 226 -8.90 -2.02 2.22
CA LEU A 226 -7.74 -1.31 2.75
C LEU A 226 -8.17 -0.21 3.72
N LEU A 227 -7.32 0.05 4.70
CA LEU A 227 -7.31 1.31 5.45
C LEU A 227 -6.62 2.36 4.58
N GLN A 228 -7.23 3.54 4.45
CA GLN A 228 -6.61 4.70 3.81
C GLN A 228 -6.10 5.65 4.88
N THR A 229 -4.92 6.20 4.68
CA THR A 229 -4.31 7.18 5.60
C THR A 229 -3.61 8.30 4.82
N ASP A 230 -3.45 9.45 5.43
CA ASP A 230 -2.62 10.55 4.94
C ASP A 230 -1.18 10.50 5.50
N ALA A 231 -0.89 9.56 6.41
CA ALA A 231 0.50 9.22 6.73
C ALA A 231 1.24 8.82 5.44
N SER A 232 2.41 9.39 5.21
CA SER A 232 3.17 9.14 3.98
C SER A 232 3.64 7.68 3.91
N ILE A 233 3.07 6.91 2.96
CA ILE A 233 3.49 5.55 2.64
C ILE A 233 4.30 5.61 1.35
N ASN A 234 5.58 5.22 1.44
CA ASN A 234 6.55 5.28 0.36
C ASN A 234 7.36 3.97 0.31
N PRO A 235 8.08 3.70 -0.80
CA PRO A 235 9.07 2.63 -0.83
C PRO A 235 10.00 2.72 0.38
N GLY A 236 10.12 1.61 1.11
CA GLY A 236 10.90 1.53 2.35
C GLY A 236 10.08 1.37 3.62
N ASN A 237 8.84 1.89 3.72
CA ASN A 237 7.94 1.53 4.81
C ASN A 237 6.88 0.47 4.43
N SER A 238 6.82 0.06 3.15
CA SER A 238 6.03 -1.11 2.71
C SER A 238 6.40 -2.35 3.49
N GLY A 239 5.40 -3.09 3.96
CA GLY A 239 5.55 -4.26 4.83
C GLY A 239 5.73 -3.93 6.31
N GLY A 240 6.08 -2.70 6.65
CA GLY A 240 6.15 -2.20 8.02
C GLY A 240 4.78 -2.01 8.67
N PRO A 241 4.72 -1.82 10.00
CA PRO A 241 3.47 -1.66 10.72
C PRO A 241 2.88 -0.26 10.58
N LEU A 242 1.53 -0.19 10.56
CA LEU A 242 0.74 0.99 10.88
C LEU A 242 0.23 0.84 12.31
N LEU A 243 0.68 1.70 13.21
CA LEU A 243 0.37 1.62 14.64
C LEU A 243 -0.73 2.60 15.05
N ASN A 244 -1.52 2.23 16.04
CA ASN A 244 -2.38 3.16 16.78
C ASN A 244 -1.58 3.86 17.91
N LEU A 245 -2.23 4.77 18.64
CA LEU A 245 -1.59 5.48 19.76
C LEU A 245 -1.31 4.59 21.00
N GLN A 246 -1.78 3.35 21.03
CA GLN A 246 -1.43 2.36 22.03
C GLN A 246 -0.15 1.59 21.66
N GLY A 247 0.40 1.80 20.44
CA GLY A 247 1.53 1.08 19.90
C GLY A 247 1.15 -0.31 19.36
N GLU A 248 -0.13 -0.60 19.16
CA GLU A 248 -0.60 -1.83 18.55
C GLU A 248 -0.70 -1.68 17.03
N VAL A 249 -0.36 -2.74 16.29
CA VAL A 249 -0.46 -2.77 14.83
C VAL A 249 -1.93 -2.84 14.42
N VAL A 250 -2.43 -1.87 13.66
CA VAL A 250 -3.77 -1.86 13.07
C VAL A 250 -3.75 -2.16 11.58
N GLY A 251 -2.57 -2.08 10.94
CA GLY A 251 -2.42 -2.43 9.53
C GLY A 251 -0.97 -2.70 9.14
N ILE A 252 -0.78 -3.25 7.93
CA ILE A 252 0.51 -3.41 7.28
C ILE A 252 0.58 -2.38 6.16
N ASN A 253 1.56 -1.48 6.21
CA ASN A 253 1.76 -0.47 5.18
C ASN A 253 1.97 -1.12 3.83
N THR A 254 1.24 -0.67 2.80
CA THR A 254 1.46 -1.12 1.43
C THR A 254 1.60 0.09 0.52
N ALA A 255 2.79 0.25 -0.10
CA ALA A 255 3.03 1.31 -1.07
C ALA A 255 2.36 0.91 -2.38
N VAL A 256 1.13 1.34 -2.54
CA VAL A 256 0.44 1.30 -3.83
C VAL A 256 0.78 2.58 -4.58
N ASN A 257 1.27 2.45 -5.81
CA ASN A 257 1.61 3.61 -6.66
C ASN A 257 0.32 4.32 -7.08
N VAL A 258 -0.22 5.14 -6.18
CA VAL A 258 -1.33 6.05 -6.51
C VAL A 258 -0.69 7.37 -6.91
N LYS A 259 -0.96 7.83 -8.12
CA LYS A 259 -0.46 9.12 -8.65
C LYS A 259 -0.92 10.36 -7.85
N ALA A 260 -1.49 10.16 -6.66
CA ALA A 260 -2.01 11.19 -5.78
C ALA A 260 -1.15 11.30 -4.51
N GLN A 261 -0.61 12.49 -4.25
CA GLN A 261 0.11 12.79 -3.02
C GLN A 261 -0.86 12.79 -1.82
N GLY A 262 -0.39 12.32 -0.65
CA GLY A 262 -1.18 12.32 0.59
C GLY A 262 -2.21 11.19 0.69
N ILE A 263 -2.07 10.12 -0.12
CA ILE A 263 -2.90 8.93 -0.03
C ILE A 263 -2.00 7.72 0.19
N GLY A 264 -2.02 7.19 1.39
CA GLY A 264 -1.38 5.93 1.79
C GLY A 264 -2.43 4.84 2.03
N PHE A 265 -2.00 3.59 1.96
CA PHE A 265 -2.85 2.43 2.22
C PHE A 265 -2.18 1.45 3.16
N ALA A 266 -3.01 0.72 3.92
CA ALA A 266 -2.53 -0.38 4.75
C ALA A 266 -3.54 -1.54 4.75
N ILE A 267 -3.02 -2.76 4.79
CA ILE A 267 -3.81 -3.99 4.92
C ILE A 267 -4.27 -4.12 6.37
N PRO A 268 -5.57 -4.17 6.67
CA PRO A 268 -6.07 -4.23 8.05
C PRO A 268 -5.61 -5.49 8.78
N THR A 269 -5.36 -5.39 10.09
CA THR A 269 -5.00 -6.57 10.92
C THR A 269 -6.11 -7.59 11.02
N SER A 270 -7.39 -7.23 10.86
CA SER A 270 -8.49 -8.21 10.77
C SER A 270 -8.30 -9.16 9.59
N THR A 271 -7.86 -8.65 8.43
CA THR A 271 -7.51 -9.48 7.27
C THR A 271 -6.35 -10.41 7.60
N VAL A 272 -5.30 -9.90 8.25
CA VAL A 272 -4.12 -10.70 8.65
C VAL A 272 -4.53 -11.83 9.61
N LYS A 273 -5.25 -11.50 10.68
CA LYS A 273 -5.68 -12.47 11.71
C LYS A 273 -6.53 -13.59 11.15
N ALA A 274 -7.38 -13.28 10.15
CA ALA A 274 -8.24 -14.27 9.51
C ALA A 274 -7.47 -15.37 8.77
N VAL A 275 -6.22 -15.09 8.33
CA VAL A 275 -5.44 -15.99 7.47
C VAL A 275 -4.08 -16.38 8.03
N LEU A 276 -3.65 -15.78 9.13
CA LEU A 276 -2.31 -15.97 9.69
C LEU A 276 -2.01 -17.44 10.02
N ASN A 277 -2.97 -18.15 10.60
CA ASN A 277 -2.83 -19.57 10.91
C ASN A 277 -2.66 -20.41 9.63
N ASP A 278 -3.42 -20.14 8.57
CA ASP A 278 -3.28 -20.85 7.31
C ASP A 278 -1.90 -20.61 6.69
N LEU A 279 -1.42 -19.36 6.71
CA LEU A 279 -0.08 -19.04 6.22
C LEU A 279 1.01 -19.75 7.02
N ILE A 280 0.89 -19.82 8.34
CA ILE A 280 1.89 -20.49 9.21
C ILE A 280 1.84 -22.02 9.07
N GLN A 281 0.65 -22.62 9.05
CA GLN A 281 0.50 -24.07 9.07
C GLN A 281 0.58 -24.71 7.68
N ASN A 282 -0.01 -24.06 6.68
CA ASN A 282 -0.19 -24.60 5.34
C ASN A 282 0.73 -23.94 4.30
N GLY A 283 1.41 -22.85 4.66
CA GLY A 283 2.26 -22.08 3.74
C GLY A 283 1.47 -21.22 2.74
N ARG A 284 0.16 -21.35 2.70
CA ARG A 284 -0.74 -20.66 1.77
C ARG A 284 -2.18 -20.65 2.28
N ILE A 285 -2.99 -19.80 1.70
CA ILE A 285 -4.44 -19.79 1.95
C ILE A 285 -5.13 -20.75 0.99
N VAL A 286 -5.80 -21.74 1.56
CA VAL A 286 -6.60 -22.70 0.80
C VAL A 286 -7.93 -22.06 0.41
N ARG A 287 -8.15 -21.84 -0.89
CA ARG A 287 -9.37 -21.20 -1.42
C ARG A 287 -10.22 -22.18 -2.19
N PRO A 288 -11.49 -22.40 -1.80
CA PRO A 288 -12.44 -23.13 -2.60
C PRO A 288 -12.63 -22.48 -3.98
N TRP A 289 -12.71 -23.29 -5.03
CA TRP A 289 -12.72 -22.81 -6.39
C TRP A 289 -13.51 -23.73 -7.33
N LEU A 290 -14.25 -23.14 -8.25
CA LEU A 290 -14.99 -23.85 -9.30
C LEU A 290 -14.39 -23.65 -10.69
N GLY A 291 -13.70 -22.54 -10.92
CA GLY A 291 -13.10 -22.18 -12.19
C GLY A 291 -14.09 -21.57 -13.19
N VAL A 292 -14.94 -20.68 -12.69
CA VAL A 292 -15.81 -19.84 -13.51
C VAL A 292 -15.43 -18.37 -13.38
N GLN A 293 -15.54 -17.63 -14.47
CA GLN A 293 -15.55 -16.19 -14.49
C GLN A 293 -17.00 -15.74 -14.58
N VAL A 294 -17.43 -14.85 -13.71
CA VAL A 294 -18.83 -14.45 -13.63
C VAL A 294 -18.99 -12.94 -13.76
N GLY A 295 -20.10 -12.53 -14.35
CA GLY A 295 -20.52 -11.15 -14.51
C GLY A 295 -21.97 -10.95 -14.06
N PRO A 296 -22.42 -9.70 -13.97
CA PRO A 296 -23.79 -9.36 -13.60
C PRO A 296 -24.78 -9.78 -14.69
N VAL A 297 -26.03 -9.98 -14.27
CA VAL A 297 -27.19 -10.17 -15.15
C VAL A 297 -27.97 -8.86 -15.15
N ASP A 298 -28.01 -8.18 -16.28
CA ASP A 298 -28.88 -7.03 -16.49
C ASP A 298 -30.20 -7.43 -17.19
N GLU A 299 -31.10 -6.48 -17.40
CA GLU A 299 -32.40 -6.74 -18.02
C GLU A 299 -32.27 -7.24 -19.48
N GLU A 300 -31.26 -6.80 -20.22
CA GLU A 300 -31.04 -7.22 -21.59
C GLU A 300 -30.57 -8.66 -21.63
N VAL A 301 -29.61 -9.02 -20.79
CA VAL A 301 -29.11 -10.40 -20.63
C VAL A 301 -30.26 -11.31 -20.17
N ALA A 302 -31.06 -10.89 -19.20
CA ALA A 302 -32.19 -11.68 -18.71
C ALA A 302 -33.20 -11.99 -19.82
N ARG A 303 -33.60 -10.99 -20.60
CA ARG A 303 -34.51 -11.18 -21.74
C ARG A 303 -33.91 -12.09 -22.79
N ARG A 304 -32.62 -11.91 -23.14
CA ARG A 304 -31.93 -12.68 -24.18
C ARG A 304 -31.78 -14.15 -23.79
N LEU A 305 -31.54 -14.46 -22.51
CA LEU A 305 -31.36 -15.82 -22.00
C LEU A 305 -32.65 -16.46 -21.47
N GLY A 306 -33.79 -15.75 -21.53
CA GLY A 306 -35.10 -16.26 -21.08
C GLY A 306 -35.19 -16.43 -19.58
N LEU A 307 -34.53 -15.55 -18.78
CA LEU A 307 -34.57 -15.60 -17.33
C LEU A 307 -35.84 -14.92 -16.78
N PRO A 308 -36.37 -15.38 -15.65
CA PRO A 308 -37.55 -14.79 -15.02
C PRO A 308 -37.28 -13.41 -14.39
N ALA A 309 -36.03 -13.10 -14.06
CA ALA A 309 -35.60 -11.84 -13.46
C ALA A 309 -34.15 -11.51 -13.85
N ALA A 310 -33.77 -10.24 -13.73
CA ALA A 310 -32.40 -9.75 -13.93
C ALA A 310 -31.55 -10.04 -12.67
N GLU A 311 -31.51 -11.28 -12.23
CA GLU A 311 -30.80 -11.74 -11.05
C GLU A 311 -29.98 -12.98 -11.40
N GLY A 312 -28.83 -13.17 -10.72
CA GLY A 312 -27.95 -14.31 -10.87
C GLY A 312 -26.50 -13.93 -11.15
N ALA A 313 -25.68 -14.96 -11.36
CA ALA A 313 -24.28 -14.82 -11.77
C ALA A 313 -24.10 -15.41 -13.18
N LEU A 314 -23.92 -14.56 -14.19
CA LEU A 314 -23.70 -14.94 -15.58
C LEU A 314 -22.29 -15.51 -15.74
N VAL A 315 -22.16 -16.72 -16.27
CA VAL A 315 -20.88 -17.30 -16.65
C VAL A 315 -20.36 -16.64 -17.93
N VAL A 316 -19.33 -15.82 -17.80
CA VAL A 316 -18.65 -15.16 -18.94
C VAL A 316 -17.47 -15.96 -19.45
N GLY A 317 -16.96 -16.89 -18.65
CA GLY A 317 -15.88 -17.79 -19.02
C GLY A 317 -15.77 -19.00 -18.08
N VAL A 318 -15.24 -20.10 -18.61
CA VAL A 318 -14.96 -21.32 -17.85
C VAL A 318 -13.50 -21.71 -18.07
N VAL A 319 -12.78 -21.89 -16.96
CA VAL A 319 -11.35 -22.21 -17.00
C VAL A 319 -11.17 -23.66 -17.49
N PRO A 320 -10.31 -23.89 -18.48
CA PRO A 320 -10.00 -25.24 -18.94
C PRO A 320 -9.50 -26.16 -17.81
N GLY A 321 -9.99 -27.40 -17.76
CA GLY A 321 -9.64 -28.37 -16.72
C GLY A 321 -10.24 -28.10 -15.33
N SER A 322 -11.07 -27.06 -15.19
CA SER A 322 -11.70 -26.70 -13.92
C SER A 322 -12.81 -27.67 -13.49
N PRO A 323 -13.21 -27.66 -12.21
CA PRO A 323 -14.40 -28.37 -11.73
C PRO A 323 -15.66 -27.99 -12.50
N ALA A 324 -15.85 -26.72 -12.79
CA ALA A 324 -17.00 -26.23 -13.56
C ALA A 324 -17.06 -26.83 -14.98
N GLN A 325 -15.91 -26.87 -15.68
CA GLN A 325 -15.84 -27.48 -17.00
C GLN A 325 -16.18 -28.97 -16.94
N ARG A 326 -15.63 -29.70 -15.96
CA ARG A 326 -15.94 -31.15 -15.77
C ARG A 326 -17.40 -31.41 -15.44
N ALA A 327 -18.04 -30.48 -14.72
CA ALA A 327 -19.48 -30.55 -14.42
C ALA A 327 -20.36 -30.08 -15.58
N GLY A 328 -19.77 -29.70 -16.72
CA GLY A 328 -20.50 -29.29 -17.92
C GLY A 328 -21.07 -27.88 -17.88
N ILE A 329 -20.57 -27.01 -16.99
CA ILE A 329 -20.86 -25.56 -17.00
C ILE A 329 -20.28 -24.95 -18.27
N ARG A 330 -21.02 -24.03 -18.89
CA ARG A 330 -20.68 -23.39 -20.16
C ARG A 330 -20.82 -21.87 -20.06
N GLN A 331 -20.20 -21.17 -20.96
CA GLN A 331 -20.43 -19.73 -21.14
C GLN A 331 -21.92 -19.48 -21.40
N TYR A 332 -22.45 -18.42 -20.84
CA TYR A 332 -23.86 -18.00 -20.83
C TYR A 332 -24.80 -18.82 -19.93
N ASP A 333 -24.30 -19.76 -19.14
CA ASP A 333 -25.06 -20.27 -18.01
C ASP A 333 -25.23 -19.18 -16.95
N VAL A 334 -26.33 -19.18 -16.23
CA VAL A 334 -26.56 -18.25 -15.13
C VAL A 334 -26.80 -19.03 -13.85
N PHE A 335 -25.93 -18.89 -12.86
CA PHE A 335 -26.15 -19.44 -11.53
C PHE A 335 -27.25 -18.66 -10.82
N VAL A 336 -28.27 -19.36 -10.34
CA VAL A 336 -29.39 -18.79 -9.58
C VAL A 336 -29.53 -19.39 -8.19
N GLU A 337 -28.88 -20.53 -7.95
CA GLU A 337 -28.82 -21.16 -6.63
C GLU A 337 -27.50 -21.93 -6.47
N PHE A 338 -26.94 -21.90 -5.26
CA PHE A 338 -25.74 -22.65 -4.90
C PHE A 338 -25.86 -23.18 -3.48
N ASN A 339 -25.75 -24.51 -3.29
CA ASN A 339 -25.98 -25.21 -2.02
C ASN A 339 -27.28 -24.79 -1.30
N GLY A 340 -28.39 -24.64 -2.05
CA GLY A 340 -29.70 -24.24 -1.52
C GLY A 340 -29.83 -22.74 -1.25
N ARG A 341 -28.80 -21.94 -1.46
CA ARG A 341 -28.80 -20.49 -1.31
C ARG A 341 -29.08 -19.81 -2.65
N GLY A 342 -30.06 -18.92 -2.69
CA GLY A 342 -30.36 -18.10 -3.88
C GLY A 342 -29.17 -17.18 -4.22
N ILE A 343 -28.84 -17.11 -5.50
CA ILE A 343 -27.79 -16.26 -6.06
C ILE A 343 -28.44 -15.15 -6.88
N LYS A 344 -28.28 -13.92 -6.46
CA LYS A 344 -28.82 -12.72 -7.14
C LYS A 344 -27.75 -11.94 -7.87
N THR A 345 -26.50 -12.02 -7.39
CA THR A 345 -25.35 -11.27 -7.91
C THR A 345 -24.13 -12.19 -8.06
N PRO A 346 -23.14 -11.80 -8.88
CA PRO A 346 -21.84 -12.50 -8.91
C PRO A 346 -21.18 -12.62 -7.54
N ASP A 347 -21.29 -11.58 -6.70
CA ASP A 347 -20.70 -11.59 -5.36
C ASP A 347 -21.36 -12.61 -4.44
N ASP A 348 -22.68 -12.85 -4.57
CA ASP A 348 -23.38 -13.90 -3.83
C ASP A 348 -22.78 -15.27 -4.14
N LEU A 349 -22.52 -15.56 -5.42
CA LEU A 349 -21.90 -16.83 -5.83
C LEU A 349 -20.49 -16.95 -5.30
N VAL A 350 -19.67 -15.91 -5.43
CA VAL A 350 -18.29 -15.88 -4.91
C VAL A 350 -18.27 -16.13 -3.40
N ASN A 351 -19.17 -15.48 -2.65
CA ASN A 351 -19.27 -15.65 -1.20
C ASN A 351 -19.76 -17.06 -0.84
N ALA A 352 -20.76 -17.58 -1.53
CA ALA A 352 -21.26 -18.94 -1.30
C ALA A 352 -20.18 -20.00 -1.58
N ILE A 353 -19.36 -19.84 -2.63
CA ILE A 353 -18.22 -20.72 -2.90
C ILE A 353 -17.18 -20.64 -1.78
N ARG A 354 -16.87 -19.45 -1.25
CA ARG A 354 -15.91 -19.28 -0.15
C ARG A 354 -16.31 -19.97 1.15
N GLU A 355 -17.59 -20.13 1.37
CA GLU A 355 -18.15 -20.82 2.54
C GLU A 355 -18.09 -22.36 2.43
N THR A 356 -17.74 -22.90 1.25
CA THR A 356 -17.57 -24.35 1.03
C THR A 356 -16.16 -24.82 1.42
N ARG A 357 -15.98 -26.13 1.53
CA ARG A 357 -14.68 -26.75 1.77
C ARG A 357 -14.11 -27.34 0.50
N VAL A 358 -12.78 -27.26 0.35
CA VAL A 358 -12.09 -27.98 -0.74
C VAL A 358 -12.28 -29.48 -0.57
N GLY A 359 -12.61 -30.18 -1.67
CA GLY A 359 -12.96 -31.59 -1.69
C GLY A 359 -14.45 -31.89 -1.52
N GLU A 360 -15.27 -30.90 -1.17
CA GLU A 360 -16.71 -31.03 -1.04
C GLU A 360 -17.39 -31.05 -2.44
N THR A 361 -18.55 -31.70 -2.52
CA THR A 361 -19.41 -31.63 -3.70
C THR A 361 -20.53 -30.64 -3.43
N ALA A 362 -20.56 -29.57 -4.20
CA ALA A 362 -21.62 -28.55 -4.14
C ALA A 362 -22.70 -28.83 -5.18
N THR A 363 -23.93 -28.42 -4.87
CA THR A 363 -25.06 -28.45 -5.80
C THR A 363 -25.37 -27.05 -6.28
N ALA A 364 -25.50 -26.85 -7.58
CA ALA A 364 -25.91 -25.58 -8.15
C ALA A 364 -27.14 -25.72 -9.02
N VAL A 365 -27.97 -24.70 -9.08
CA VAL A 365 -29.01 -24.56 -10.08
C VAL A 365 -28.63 -23.44 -11.03
N ILE A 366 -28.62 -23.77 -12.32
CA ILE A 366 -28.31 -22.83 -13.40
C ILE A 366 -29.47 -22.68 -14.36
N TYR A 367 -29.57 -21.56 -15.02
CA TYR A 367 -30.34 -21.39 -16.23
C TYR A 367 -29.45 -21.53 -17.46
N ARG A 368 -29.91 -22.34 -18.42
CA ARG A 368 -29.30 -22.53 -19.74
C ARG A 368 -30.42 -22.59 -20.79
N ASN A 369 -30.40 -21.68 -21.76
CA ASN A 369 -31.41 -21.55 -22.81
C ASN A 369 -32.86 -21.54 -22.27
N GLY A 370 -33.11 -20.77 -21.22
CA GLY A 370 -34.42 -20.66 -20.58
C GLY A 370 -34.83 -21.84 -19.70
N GLN A 371 -34.02 -22.87 -19.60
CA GLN A 371 -34.29 -24.09 -18.78
C GLN A 371 -33.48 -24.07 -17.49
N ARG A 372 -34.15 -24.48 -16.40
CA ARG A 372 -33.52 -24.66 -15.09
C ARG A 372 -32.89 -26.02 -14.97
N LEU A 373 -31.60 -26.09 -14.72
CA LEU A 373 -30.82 -27.33 -14.64
C LEU A 373 -30.11 -27.39 -13.27
N GLN A 374 -30.16 -28.57 -12.65
CA GLN A 374 -29.39 -28.85 -11.45
C GLN A 374 -28.08 -29.52 -11.84
N VAL A 375 -26.97 -29.05 -11.26
CA VAL A 375 -25.62 -29.52 -11.56
C VAL A 375 -24.87 -29.77 -10.24
N SER A 376 -24.14 -30.89 -10.18
CA SER A 376 -23.22 -31.19 -9.08
C SER A 376 -21.79 -30.83 -9.48
N LEU A 377 -21.10 -30.08 -8.62
CA LEU A 377 -19.75 -29.58 -8.86
C LEU A 377 -18.82 -29.98 -7.70
N ALA A 378 -17.68 -30.59 -8.04
CA ALA A 378 -16.61 -30.75 -7.05
C ALA A 378 -15.99 -29.37 -6.75
N VAL A 379 -15.78 -29.06 -5.49
CA VAL A 379 -15.07 -27.85 -5.07
C VAL A 379 -13.59 -28.18 -4.93
N ASN A 380 -12.75 -27.63 -5.80
CA ASN A 380 -11.32 -27.86 -5.76
C ASN A 380 -10.60 -26.69 -5.08
N GLU A 381 -9.34 -26.87 -4.73
CA GLU A 381 -8.46 -25.76 -4.37
C GLU A 381 -8.14 -24.90 -5.60
N ARG A 382 -8.13 -23.59 -5.43
CA ARG A 382 -7.74 -22.65 -6.49
C ARG A 382 -6.25 -22.85 -6.82
N PRO A 383 -5.89 -23.09 -8.10
CA PRO A 383 -4.48 -23.21 -8.49
C PRO A 383 -3.71 -21.94 -8.16
N ALA A 384 -2.48 -22.07 -7.63
CA ALA A 384 -1.63 -20.93 -7.26
C ALA A 384 -1.29 -20.02 -8.47
N ALA A 385 -1.22 -20.59 -9.66
CA ALA A 385 -0.99 -19.84 -10.90
C ALA A 385 -2.21 -19.03 -11.40
N TRP A 386 -3.38 -19.25 -10.79
CA TRP A 386 -4.59 -18.52 -11.16
C TRP A 386 -4.61 -17.13 -10.51
N ARG A 387 -4.23 -16.13 -11.29
CA ARG A 387 -4.36 -14.70 -10.96
C ARG A 387 -5.60 -14.18 -11.71
N GLY A 388 -6.80 -14.36 -11.10
CA GLY A 388 -8.10 -14.09 -11.71
C GLY A 388 -8.50 -12.63 -11.78
#